data_09ca4b815733b7d5d4f948e82513b1d0
#
_entry.id   09ca4b815733b7d5d4f948e82513b1d0
#
_cell.length_a   1.000
_cell.length_b   1.000
_cell.length_c   1.000
_cell.angle_alpha   90.00
_cell.angle_beta   90.00
_cell.angle_gamma   90.00
#
_symmetry.space_group_name_H-M   'P 1'
#
loop_
_entity.id
_entity.type
_entity.pdbx_description
1 polymer ?
#
loop_
_entity_poly.entity_id
_entity_poly.type
_entity_poly.pdbx_seq_one_letter_code
_entity_poly.pdbx_strand_id
1 'polypeptide(L)'
;SLELISGTEFEGYSILVEDSGLFIESLNDFPGIYSSYVQNSIGNEGILKILENISNRRAEYRAYSILYENGKYWESLGICSGKISKKIRGTHGFGYDPIFIPDTGDGRTFGEMSQLEKDSQSHRGKSLRILCDELQRPSK
;
A
#
# COMPACT_ATOMS: atom_id res chain seq x y z
N SER A 1 5.30 7.55 -5.67
CA SER A 1 5.81 8.87 -5.31
C SER A 1 4.75 9.93 -5.47
N LEU A 2 4.78 10.89 -4.60
CA LEU A 2 3.88 12.03 -4.68
C LEU A 2 4.49 13.06 -5.61
N GLU A 3 4.35 12.84 -6.88
CA GLU A 3 4.67 13.90 -7.82
C GLU A 3 3.52 14.86 -7.83
N LEU A 4 3.77 16.02 -7.29
CA LEU A 4 2.78 17.05 -7.30
C LEU A 4 2.63 17.60 -8.70
N ILE A 5 1.49 17.31 -9.27
CA ILE A 5 1.09 18.07 -10.45
C ILE A 5 0.71 19.43 -9.92
N SER A 6 1.65 20.35 -9.93
CA SER A 6 1.39 21.71 -9.52
C SER A 6 1.12 22.53 -10.78
N GLY A 7 0.06 23.31 -10.73
CA GLY A 7 -0.27 24.17 -11.84
C GLY A 7 -1.65 24.78 -11.65
N THR A 8 -1.75 26.04 -11.93
CA THR A 8 -3.02 26.75 -11.80
C THR A 8 -4.04 26.28 -12.83
N GLU A 9 -3.59 25.64 -13.89
CA GLU A 9 -4.48 25.08 -14.91
C GLU A 9 -5.38 23.97 -14.40
N PHE A 10 -5.11 23.45 -13.20
CA PHE A 10 -5.94 22.42 -12.58
C PHE A 10 -7.00 22.98 -11.65
N GLU A 11 -7.15 24.28 -11.58
CA GLU A 11 -8.24 24.90 -10.85
C GLU A 11 -9.58 24.42 -11.40
N GLY A 12 -10.48 24.00 -10.50
CA GLY A 12 -11.78 23.50 -10.89
C GLY A 12 -11.82 22.01 -11.19
N TYR A 13 -10.69 21.31 -11.12
CA TYR A 13 -10.63 19.87 -11.32
C TYR A 13 -10.32 19.17 -10.01
N SER A 14 -10.82 17.95 -9.89
CA SER A 14 -10.47 17.07 -8.77
C SER A 14 -9.32 16.17 -9.19
N ILE A 15 -8.28 16.09 -8.37
CA ILE A 15 -7.11 15.25 -8.64
C ILE A 15 -6.88 14.35 -7.45
N LEU A 16 -6.88 13.04 -7.69
CA LEU A 16 -6.55 12.05 -6.67
C LEU A 16 -5.15 11.51 -6.93
N VAL A 17 -4.29 11.64 -5.92
CA VAL A 17 -2.92 11.10 -5.97
C VAL A 17 -2.82 10.00 -4.93
N GLU A 18 -2.33 8.85 -5.34
CA GLU A 18 -2.13 7.72 -4.45
C GLU A 18 -0.69 7.23 -4.53
N ASP A 19 -0.17 6.79 -3.39
CA ASP A 19 1.12 6.13 -3.31
C ASP A 19 1.05 5.04 -2.25
N SER A 20 1.81 3.98 -2.44
CA SER A 20 1.82 2.89 -1.47
C SER A 20 3.19 2.27 -1.38
N GLY A 21 3.47 1.65 -0.23
CA GLY A 21 4.75 0.99 0.00
C GLY A 21 4.66 -0.12 1.01
N LEU A 22 5.65 -0.99 0.96
CA LEU A 22 5.83 -2.09 1.89
C LEU A 22 6.92 -1.71 2.89
N PHE A 23 6.61 -1.85 4.17
CA PHE A 23 7.50 -1.48 5.27
C PHE A 23 7.75 -2.72 6.13
N ILE A 24 8.99 -3.23 6.10
CA ILE A 24 9.36 -4.47 6.81
C ILE A 24 10.11 -4.12 8.07
N GLU A 25 9.55 -4.50 9.22
CA GLU A 25 10.06 -4.09 10.51
C GLU A 25 11.52 -4.50 10.75
N SER A 26 11.87 -5.75 10.47
CA SER A 26 13.24 -6.25 10.69
C SER A 26 14.28 -5.61 9.78
N LEU A 27 13.84 -4.92 8.74
CA LEU A 27 14.72 -4.21 7.81
C LEU A 27 14.66 -2.69 8.01
N ASN A 28 14.23 -2.25 9.18
CA ASN A 28 14.09 -0.81 9.50
C ASN A 28 13.18 -0.09 8.50
N ASP A 29 12.04 -0.71 8.21
CA ASP A 29 11.02 -0.19 7.29
C ASP A 29 11.45 -0.18 5.81
N PHE A 30 12.53 -0.86 5.45
CA PHE A 30 12.88 -1.08 4.05
C PHE A 30 11.89 -2.08 3.44
N PRO A 31 11.48 -1.96 2.19
CA PRO A 31 11.88 -0.96 1.19
C PRO A 31 11.20 0.42 1.33
N GLY A 32 10.11 0.54 2.09
CA GLY A 32 9.50 1.83 2.38
C GLY A 32 9.16 2.65 1.15
N ILE A 33 9.69 3.87 1.08
CA ILE A 33 9.43 4.77 -0.05
C ILE A 33 10.05 4.25 -1.36
N TYR A 34 10.96 3.29 -1.29
CA TYR A 34 11.60 2.70 -2.46
C TYR A 34 10.92 1.42 -2.93
N SER A 35 9.72 1.13 -2.42
CA SER A 35 9.03 -0.15 -2.70
C SER A 35 8.89 -0.46 -4.19
N SER A 36 8.54 0.51 -4.99
CA SER A 36 8.41 0.32 -6.43
C SER A 36 9.75 0.03 -7.09
N TYR A 37 10.78 0.78 -6.72
CA TYR A 37 12.12 0.57 -7.25
C TYR A 37 12.66 -0.81 -6.88
N VAL A 38 12.50 -1.20 -5.63
CA VAL A 38 12.98 -2.50 -5.14
C VAL A 38 12.24 -3.64 -5.82
N GLN A 39 10.91 -3.51 -6.01
CA GLN A 39 10.13 -4.52 -6.73
C GLN A 39 10.63 -4.70 -8.16
N ASN A 40 10.96 -3.62 -8.83
CA ASN A 40 11.43 -3.66 -10.20
C ASN A 40 12.89 -4.13 -10.32
N SER A 41 13.66 -4.06 -9.25
CA SER A 41 15.07 -4.46 -9.28
C SER A 41 15.29 -5.88 -8.78
N ILE A 42 14.90 -6.19 -7.54
CA ILE A 42 15.13 -7.51 -6.95
C ILE A 42 13.85 -8.35 -6.81
N GLY A 43 12.69 -7.72 -6.85
CA GLY A 43 11.40 -8.40 -6.82
C GLY A 43 11.11 -9.14 -5.53
N ASN A 44 10.07 -9.96 -5.57
CA ASN A 44 9.65 -10.77 -4.42
C ASN A 44 10.72 -11.78 -4.03
N GLU A 45 11.37 -12.37 -5.00
CA GLU A 45 12.45 -13.34 -4.75
C GLU A 45 13.60 -12.69 -3.97
N GLY A 46 13.96 -11.46 -4.33
CA GLY A 46 15.01 -10.72 -3.62
C GLY A 46 14.63 -10.41 -2.19
N ILE A 47 13.40 -9.99 -1.94
CA ILE A 47 12.91 -9.74 -0.59
C ILE A 47 12.95 -11.01 0.25
N LEU A 48 12.49 -12.14 -0.30
CA LEU A 48 12.51 -13.41 0.42
C LEU A 48 13.94 -13.84 0.74
N LYS A 49 14.88 -13.58 -0.16
CA LYS A 49 16.27 -13.92 0.07
C LYS A 49 16.88 -13.08 1.20
N ILE A 50 16.57 -11.80 1.24
CA ILE A 50 17.01 -10.92 2.33
C ILE A 50 16.47 -11.40 3.67
N LEU A 51 15.24 -11.89 3.70
CA LEU A 51 14.60 -12.35 4.92
C LEU A 51 14.89 -13.82 5.26
N GLU A 52 15.72 -14.48 4.47
CA GLU A 52 16.12 -15.85 4.76
C GLU A 52 16.76 -15.91 6.14
N ASN A 53 16.32 -16.86 6.96
CA ASN A 53 16.78 -17.02 8.35
C ASN A 53 16.37 -15.89 9.31
N ILE A 54 15.49 -14.99 8.90
CA ILE A 54 14.97 -13.95 9.77
C ILE A 54 13.60 -14.39 10.31
N SER A 55 13.48 -14.48 11.62
CA SER A 55 12.23 -14.93 12.27
C SER A 55 11.18 -13.82 12.35
N ASN A 56 11.60 -12.57 12.54
CA ASN A 56 10.67 -11.45 12.56
C ASN A 56 10.35 -11.03 11.14
N ARG A 57 9.16 -11.41 10.68
CA ARG A 57 8.71 -11.12 9.33
C ARG A 57 7.56 -10.11 9.30
N ARG A 58 7.38 -9.39 10.40
CA ARG A 58 6.33 -8.37 10.49
C ARG A 58 6.54 -7.29 9.44
N ALA A 59 5.46 -6.91 8.81
CA ALA A 59 5.49 -5.89 7.78
C ALA A 59 4.13 -5.20 7.73
N GLU A 60 4.08 -4.06 7.07
CA GLU A 60 2.82 -3.41 6.80
C GLU A 60 2.87 -2.75 5.44
N TYR A 61 1.72 -2.75 4.77
CA TYR A 61 1.49 -1.90 3.61
C TYR A 61 0.93 -0.58 4.10
N ARG A 62 1.43 0.51 3.56
CA ARG A 62 0.88 1.84 3.79
C ARG A 62 0.45 2.41 2.46
N ALA A 63 -0.78 2.91 2.40
CA ALA A 63 -1.31 3.60 1.22
C ALA A 63 -1.66 5.02 1.61
N TYR A 64 -1.10 5.96 0.89
CA TYR A 64 -1.28 7.39 1.13
C TYR A 64 -2.08 7.97 -0.02
N SER A 65 -3.15 8.66 0.29
CA SER A 65 -4.03 9.27 -0.72
C SER A 65 -4.20 10.75 -0.44
N ILE A 66 -4.10 11.56 -1.48
CA ILE A 66 -4.36 12.99 -1.39
C ILE A 66 -5.35 13.35 -2.48
N LEU A 67 -6.44 13.98 -2.08
CA LEU A 67 -7.42 14.52 -3.02
C LEU A 67 -7.30 16.04 -3.02
N TYR A 68 -7.10 16.61 -4.22
CA TYR A 68 -7.09 18.05 -4.42
C TYR A 68 -8.39 18.47 -5.10
N GLU A 69 -9.04 19.48 -4.58
CA GLU A 69 -10.27 20.01 -5.17
C GLU A 69 -10.42 21.48 -4.81
N ASN A 70 -10.51 22.33 -5.81
CA ASN A 70 -10.78 23.77 -5.63
C ASN A 70 -9.88 24.46 -4.60
N GLY A 71 -8.58 24.22 -4.69
CA GLY A 71 -7.60 24.84 -3.80
C GLY A 71 -7.53 24.23 -2.40
N LYS A 72 -8.32 23.19 -2.15
CA LYS A 72 -8.30 22.46 -0.89
C LYS A 72 -7.76 21.06 -1.10
N TYR A 73 -7.30 20.42 -0.04
CA TYR A 73 -6.89 19.03 -0.17
C TYR A 73 -7.27 18.23 1.09
N TRP A 74 -7.42 16.95 0.90
CA TRP A 74 -7.69 15.99 1.97
C TRP A 74 -6.66 14.86 1.85
N GLU A 75 -6.14 14.44 2.99
CA GLU A 75 -5.16 13.37 3.05
C GLU A 75 -5.72 12.19 3.84
N SER A 76 -5.32 11.00 3.45
CA SER A 76 -5.58 9.82 4.27
C SER A 76 -4.44 8.82 4.16
N LEU A 77 -4.26 8.05 5.23
CA LEU A 77 -3.26 6.99 5.29
C LEU A 77 -3.98 5.71 5.71
N GLY A 78 -3.93 4.70 4.84
CA GLY A 78 -4.43 3.38 5.17
C GLY A 78 -3.26 2.45 5.46
N ILE A 79 -3.34 1.71 6.56
CA ILE A 79 -2.30 0.76 6.95
C ILE A 79 -2.90 -0.63 7.04
N CYS A 80 -2.24 -1.60 6.39
CA CYS A 80 -2.60 -2.98 6.49
C CYS A 80 -1.42 -3.74 7.09
N SER A 81 -1.56 -4.17 8.33
CA SER A 81 -0.52 -4.90 9.03
C SER A 81 -0.55 -6.39 8.66
N GLY A 82 0.60 -7.01 8.63
CA GLY A 82 0.72 -8.40 8.28
C GLY A 82 2.14 -8.91 8.44
N LYS A 83 2.48 -9.88 7.62
CA LYS A 83 3.81 -10.47 7.63
C LYS A 83 4.20 -10.94 6.23
N ILE A 84 5.49 -11.13 6.03
CA ILE A 84 6.02 -11.65 4.77
C ILE A 84 6.03 -13.17 4.83
N SER A 85 5.49 -13.81 3.80
CA SER A 85 5.49 -15.26 3.68
C SER A 85 6.90 -15.79 3.47
N LYS A 86 7.08 -17.09 3.63
CA LYS A 86 8.38 -17.74 3.41
C LYS A 86 8.64 -18.06 1.94
N LYS A 87 7.62 -18.04 1.13
CA LYS A 87 7.72 -18.33 -0.30
C LYS A 87 6.65 -17.56 -1.06
N ILE A 88 6.84 -17.44 -2.36
CA ILE A 88 5.85 -16.81 -3.24
C ILE A 88 4.62 -17.72 -3.29
N ARG A 89 3.45 -17.15 -3.03
CA ARG A 89 2.17 -17.85 -2.98
C ARG A 89 1.11 -17.05 -3.72
N GLY A 90 0.54 -17.65 -4.75
CA GLY A 90 -0.52 -17.03 -5.52
C GLY A 90 0.00 -16.24 -6.71
N THR A 91 -0.92 -15.89 -7.60
CA THR A 91 -0.60 -15.19 -8.84
C THR A 91 -1.48 -13.97 -9.09
N HIS A 92 -2.40 -13.68 -8.17
CA HIS A 92 -3.30 -12.54 -8.31
C HIS A 92 -2.63 -11.27 -7.81
N GLY A 93 -3.15 -10.14 -8.25
CA GLY A 93 -2.64 -8.85 -7.83
C GLY A 93 -1.34 -8.47 -8.50
N PHE A 94 -0.56 -7.63 -7.82
CA PHE A 94 0.68 -7.11 -8.36
C PHE A 94 1.65 -6.79 -7.21
N GLY A 95 2.90 -6.50 -7.58
CA GLY A 95 3.91 -6.10 -6.62
C GLY A 95 4.18 -7.17 -5.57
N TYR A 96 4.06 -6.80 -4.30
CA TYR A 96 4.38 -7.69 -3.17
C TYR A 96 3.22 -8.60 -2.75
N ASP A 97 2.08 -8.54 -3.45
CA ASP A 97 0.91 -9.34 -3.10
C ASP A 97 1.21 -10.83 -2.89
N PRO A 98 2.04 -11.48 -3.71
CA PRO A 98 2.31 -12.91 -3.52
C PRO A 98 3.11 -13.26 -2.27
N ILE A 99 3.63 -12.29 -1.54
CA ILE A 99 4.41 -12.54 -0.32
C ILE A 99 3.87 -11.84 0.92
N PHE A 100 2.77 -11.11 0.81
CA PHE A 100 2.20 -10.39 1.96
C PHE A 100 0.96 -11.10 2.50
N ILE A 101 1.01 -11.48 3.77
CA ILE A 101 -0.09 -12.14 4.48
C ILE A 101 -0.70 -11.14 5.45
N PRO A 102 -1.92 -10.63 5.20
CA PRO A 102 -2.54 -9.68 6.12
C PRO A 102 -2.97 -10.35 7.42
N ASP A 103 -2.87 -9.63 8.54
CA ASP A 103 -3.25 -10.15 9.84
C ASP A 103 -4.74 -10.47 9.93
N THR A 104 -5.57 -9.69 9.24
CA THR A 104 -7.03 -9.84 9.30
C THR A 104 -7.55 -10.96 8.42
N GLY A 105 -6.68 -11.61 7.65
CA GLY A 105 -7.06 -12.69 6.76
C GLY A 105 -7.00 -14.06 7.40
N ASP A 106 -7.06 -15.07 6.57
CA ASP A 106 -7.06 -16.48 6.98
C ASP A 106 -5.71 -17.17 6.74
N GLY A 107 -4.64 -16.39 6.62
CA GLY A 107 -3.30 -16.90 6.37
C GLY A 107 -2.91 -16.95 4.91
N ARG A 108 -3.79 -16.56 4.01
CA ARG A 108 -3.45 -16.45 2.58
C ARG A 108 -2.72 -15.15 2.31
N THR A 109 -1.84 -15.18 1.30
CA THR A 109 -1.27 -13.93 0.79
C THR A 109 -2.30 -13.20 -0.06
N PHE A 110 -2.07 -11.91 -0.30
CA PHE A 110 -2.91 -11.17 -1.25
C PHE A 110 -2.86 -11.80 -2.65
N GLY A 111 -1.76 -12.43 -3.02
CA GLY A 111 -1.65 -13.13 -4.29
C GLY A 111 -2.54 -14.35 -4.40
N GLU A 112 -3.03 -14.87 -3.28
CA GLU A 112 -3.93 -16.01 -3.23
C GLU A 112 -5.40 -15.60 -3.10
N MET A 113 -5.68 -14.31 -3.02
CA MET A 113 -7.02 -13.77 -2.84
C MET A 113 -7.64 -13.29 -4.14
N SER A 114 -8.96 -13.34 -4.23
CA SER A 114 -9.68 -12.65 -5.30
C SER A 114 -9.58 -11.14 -5.12
N GLN A 115 -9.90 -10.39 -6.16
CA GLN A 115 -9.88 -8.94 -6.09
C GLN A 115 -10.81 -8.40 -5.00
N LEU A 116 -12.00 -8.99 -4.88
CA LEU A 116 -12.97 -8.58 -3.86
C LEU A 116 -12.45 -8.86 -2.45
N GLU A 117 -11.85 -10.02 -2.22
CA GLU A 117 -11.29 -10.36 -0.92
C GLU A 117 -10.15 -9.42 -0.55
N LYS A 118 -9.28 -9.14 -1.50
CA LYS A 118 -8.16 -8.23 -1.30
C LYS A 118 -8.64 -6.81 -1.00
N ASP A 119 -9.62 -6.32 -1.75
CA ASP A 119 -10.12 -4.95 -1.58
C ASP A 119 -10.71 -4.71 -0.20
N SER A 120 -11.30 -5.73 0.41
CA SER A 120 -11.84 -5.60 1.76
C SER A 120 -10.77 -5.47 2.84
N GLN A 121 -9.54 -5.88 2.56
CA GLN A 121 -8.46 -5.93 3.52
C GLN A 121 -7.24 -5.08 3.17
N SER A 122 -7.15 -4.61 1.93
CA SER A 122 -5.93 -3.94 1.47
C SER A 122 -5.77 -2.56 2.08
N HIS A 123 -4.52 -2.13 2.20
CA HIS A 123 -4.15 -0.80 2.64
C HIS A 123 -4.75 0.30 1.74
N ARG A 124 -4.79 0.06 0.42
CA ARG A 124 -5.37 1.00 -0.54
C ARG A 124 -6.87 1.17 -0.32
N GLY A 125 -7.59 0.07 -0.12
CA GLY A 125 -9.03 0.13 0.17
C GLY A 125 -9.31 0.87 1.46
N LYS A 126 -8.50 0.65 2.49
CA LYS A 126 -8.65 1.36 3.77
C LYS A 126 -8.41 2.85 3.61
N SER A 127 -7.38 3.23 2.86
CA SER A 127 -7.06 4.63 2.60
C SER A 127 -8.20 5.34 1.87
N LEU A 128 -8.76 4.70 0.84
CA LEU A 128 -9.87 5.28 0.09
C LEU A 128 -11.13 5.43 0.94
N ARG A 129 -11.41 4.46 1.81
CA ARG A 129 -12.56 4.56 2.70
C ARG A 129 -12.42 5.71 3.70
N ILE A 130 -11.23 5.87 4.27
CA ILE A 130 -10.97 6.99 5.19
C ILE A 130 -11.16 8.31 4.46
N LEU A 131 -10.65 8.41 3.24
CA LEU A 131 -10.77 9.62 2.44
C LEU A 131 -12.23 9.94 2.10
N CYS A 132 -13.03 8.93 1.75
CA CYS A 132 -14.46 9.12 1.50
C CYS A 132 -15.18 9.61 2.75
N ASP A 133 -14.85 9.08 3.91
CA ASP A 133 -15.43 9.53 5.17
C ASP A 133 -15.09 11.00 5.45
N GLU A 134 -13.86 11.39 5.17
CA GLU A 134 -13.44 12.79 5.32
C GLU A 134 -14.21 13.74 4.42
N LEU A 135 -14.50 13.31 3.20
CA LEU A 135 -15.26 14.11 2.24
C LEU A 135 -16.71 14.35 2.66
N GLN A 136 -17.26 13.46 3.49
CA GLN A 136 -18.62 13.59 3.99
C GLN A 136 -18.74 14.49 5.20
N ARG A 137 -17.61 14.92 5.76
CA ARG A 137 -17.61 15.83 6.91
C ARG A 137 -17.66 17.28 6.44
N PRO A 138 -18.28 18.17 7.22
CA PRO A 138 -18.23 19.61 6.91
C PRO A 138 -16.78 20.06 6.79
N SER A 139 -16.48 20.85 5.79
CA SER A 139 -15.12 21.37 5.63
C SER A 139 -14.77 22.30 6.78
N LYS A 140 -13.57 22.16 7.24
CA LYS A 140 -13.05 23.01 8.31
C LYS A 140 -12.56 24.34 7.76
#